data_4150315401d96c0f2ce142a8fb24801f
#
_entry.id   4150315401d96c0f2ce142a8fb24801f
#
_cell.length_a   1.000
_cell.length_b   1.000
_cell.length_c   1.000
_cell.angle_alpha   90.00
_cell.angle_beta   90.00
_cell.angle_gamma   90.00
#
_symmetry.space_group_name_H-M   'P 1'
#
loop_
_entity.id
_entity.type
_entity.pdbx_description
1 polymer ?
#
loop_
_entity_poly.entity_id
_entity_poly.type
_entity_poly.pdbx_seq_one_letter_code
_entity_poly.pdbx_strand_id
1 'polypeptide(L)'
;DKNAEVFILDHHELEQKVPPNVFMVNPVLENHEPMSAAAICYLFAKTLSSENVDLATLAVIGMVGDLHERNIGKFFGEILVDAEAVVKKGLLIYPSTRPLDRALEYASNPFIPGVSGSREGVLSLLRDSGISPENGRFKSLCELDESEMTRLITSIVLRGARHGLNDDLVGNHFLVKFFN
;
A
#
# COMPACT_ATOMS: atom_id res chain seq x y z
N ASP A 1 30.36 14.01 19.23
CA ASP A 1 31.36 13.33 20.09
C ASP A 1 31.86 12.09 19.34
N LYS A 2 33.17 11.98 19.10
CA LYS A 2 33.77 10.85 18.34
C LYS A 2 33.68 9.50 19.10
N ASN A 3 33.25 9.54 20.35
CA ASN A 3 33.14 8.35 21.22
C ASN A 3 31.68 7.97 21.53
N ALA A 4 30.71 8.63 20.92
CA ALA A 4 29.32 8.27 21.11
C ALA A 4 29.00 6.98 20.30
N GLU A 5 28.37 6.01 20.93
CA GLU A 5 27.75 4.88 20.25
C GLU A 5 26.50 5.37 19.55
N VAL A 6 26.35 4.99 18.28
CA VAL A 6 25.20 5.39 17.45
C VAL A 6 24.48 4.13 16.98
N PHE A 7 23.16 4.08 17.18
CA PHE A 7 22.31 3.02 16.68
C PHE A 7 21.52 3.54 15.47
N ILE A 8 21.57 2.82 14.36
CA ILE A 8 20.87 3.15 13.13
C ILE A 8 19.95 2.00 12.75
N LEU A 9 18.68 2.31 12.51
CA LEU A 9 17.67 1.40 11.99
C LEU A 9 17.29 1.89 10.59
N ASP A 10 17.74 1.18 9.55
CA ASP A 10 17.62 1.64 8.16
C ASP A 10 17.41 0.47 7.18
N HIS A 11 17.05 0.78 5.94
CA HIS A 11 16.77 -0.20 4.89
C HIS A 11 17.40 0.16 3.54
N HIS A 12 18.17 1.23 3.48
CA HIS A 12 18.84 1.66 2.24
C HIS A 12 20.14 0.91 2.00
N GLU A 13 20.52 0.81 0.73
CA GLU A 13 21.86 0.37 0.36
C GLU A 13 22.92 1.37 0.86
N LEU A 14 24.07 0.88 1.26
CA LEU A 14 25.16 1.74 1.76
C LEU A 14 26.20 1.96 0.68
N GLU A 15 26.51 3.23 0.44
CA GLU A 15 27.64 3.62 -0.42
C GLU A 15 29.00 3.55 0.31
N GLN A 16 28.99 3.56 1.64
CA GLN A 16 30.20 3.62 2.47
C GLN A 16 30.17 2.60 3.60
N LYS A 17 31.36 2.25 4.10
CA LYS A 17 31.47 1.35 5.26
C LYS A 17 30.93 2.02 6.53
N VAL A 18 30.22 1.23 7.32
CA VAL A 18 29.71 1.67 8.63
C VAL A 18 30.89 1.91 9.57
N PRO A 19 30.99 3.08 10.23
CA PRO A 19 32.02 3.37 11.22
C PRO A 19 31.95 2.41 12.41
N PRO A 20 33.07 2.14 13.11
CA PRO A 20 33.14 1.14 14.18
C PRO A 20 32.33 1.49 15.44
N ASN A 21 31.93 2.74 15.61
CA ASN A 21 31.08 3.21 16.72
C ASN A 21 29.58 3.24 16.33
N VAL A 22 29.21 2.71 15.16
CA VAL A 22 27.83 2.65 14.67
C VAL A 22 27.35 1.20 14.69
N PHE A 23 26.28 0.97 15.39
CA PHE A 23 25.52 -0.29 15.37
C PHE A 23 24.35 -0.11 14.41
N MET A 24 24.35 -0.85 13.31
CA MET A 24 23.33 -0.75 12.29
C MET A 24 22.50 -2.02 12.21
N VAL A 25 21.18 -1.86 12.23
CA VAL A 25 20.21 -2.90 11.84
C VAL A 25 19.69 -2.53 10.46
N ASN A 26 20.08 -3.29 9.47
CA ASN A 26 19.68 -3.08 8.09
C ASN A 26 19.52 -4.45 7.39
N PRO A 27 18.26 -4.88 7.14
CA PRO A 27 17.96 -6.18 6.53
C PRO A 27 18.59 -6.38 5.16
N VAL A 28 18.73 -5.30 4.38
CA VAL A 28 19.29 -5.35 3.02
C VAL A 28 20.76 -5.80 3.04
N LEU A 29 21.53 -5.39 4.03
CA LEU A 29 22.94 -5.77 4.16
C LEU A 29 23.14 -7.26 4.49
N GLU A 30 22.13 -7.90 5.08
CA GLU A 30 22.14 -9.31 5.47
C GLU A 30 21.37 -10.19 4.47
N ASN A 31 21.00 -9.64 3.30
CA ASN A 31 20.19 -10.32 2.27
C ASN A 31 18.85 -10.84 2.77
N HIS A 32 18.26 -10.16 3.74
CA HIS A 32 16.88 -10.41 4.16
C HIS A 32 15.87 -9.70 3.28
N GLU A 33 14.58 -10.04 3.46
CA GLU A 33 13.50 -9.38 2.74
C GLU A 33 13.50 -7.87 3.04
N PRO A 34 13.21 -7.02 2.03
CA PRO A 34 13.16 -5.59 2.23
C PRO A 34 12.03 -5.20 3.16
N MET A 35 12.32 -4.28 4.07
CA MET A 35 11.35 -3.72 5.02
C MET A 35 11.51 -2.20 5.08
N SER A 36 10.42 -1.49 5.35
CA SER A 36 10.52 -0.04 5.61
C SER A 36 11.24 0.25 6.92
N ALA A 37 11.84 1.42 7.05
CA ALA A 37 12.44 1.86 8.31
C ALA A 37 11.42 1.84 9.46
N ALA A 38 10.15 2.17 9.19
CA ALA A 38 9.07 2.09 10.17
C ALA A 38 8.84 0.66 10.68
N ALA A 39 8.90 -0.35 9.79
CA ALA A 39 8.78 -1.75 10.17
C ALA A 39 9.97 -2.21 11.04
N ILE A 40 11.19 -1.83 10.69
CA ILE A 40 12.39 -2.14 11.47
C ILE A 40 12.31 -1.49 12.86
N CYS A 41 11.91 -0.22 12.93
CA CYS A 41 11.72 0.49 14.19
C CYS A 41 10.65 -0.18 15.07
N TYR A 42 9.54 -0.61 14.46
CA TYR A 42 8.48 -1.32 15.17
C TYR A 42 8.99 -2.65 15.75
N LEU A 43 9.63 -3.49 14.93
CA LEU A 43 10.16 -4.78 15.38
C LEU A 43 11.20 -4.59 16.50
N PHE A 44 12.04 -3.57 16.38
CA PHE A 44 12.97 -3.20 17.45
C PHE A 44 12.24 -2.76 18.72
N ALA A 45 11.24 -1.88 18.62
CA ALA A 45 10.44 -1.44 19.76
C ALA A 45 9.72 -2.62 20.44
N LYS A 46 9.16 -3.56 19.66
CA LYS A 46 8.51 -4.77 20.16
C LYS A 46 9.47 -5.68 20.95
N THR A 47 10.76 -5.72 20.58
CA THR A 47 11.77 -6.47 21.35
C THR A 47 12.10 -5.81 22.69
N LEU A 48 11.92 -4.49 22.84
CA LEU A 48 12.14 -3.76 24.08
C LEU A 48 10.96 -3.90 25.04
N SER A 49 9.72 -3.93 24.53
CA SER A 49 8.52 -4.18 25.31
C SER A 49 7.41 -4.76 24.42
N SER A 50 6.77 -5.82 24.92
CA SER A 50 5.59 -6.39 24.26
C SER A 50 4.38 -5.43 24.23
N GLU A 51 4.35 -4.41 25.08
CA GLU A 51 3.30 -3.38 25.09
C GLU A 51 3.35 -2.49 23.82
N ASN A 52 4.50 -2.45 23.14
CA ASN A 52 4.67 -1.68 21.91
C ASN A 52 3.98 -2.32 20.70
N VAL A 53 3.21 -3.39 20.89
CA VAL A 53 2.44 -4.04 19.80
C VAL A 53 1.42 -3.09 19.16
N ASP A 54 0.89 -2.13 19.92
CA ASP A 54 -0.02 -1.10 19.43
C ASP A 54 0.59 -0.18 18.35
N LEU A 55 1.93 -0.09 18.28
CA LEU A 55 2.64 0.67 17.25
C LEU A 55 2.66 -0.03 15.88
N ALA A 56 2.19 -1.29 15.78
CA ALA A 56 2.19 -2.06 14.54
C ALA A 56 1.46 -1.35 13.38
N THR A 57 0.38 -0.62 13.69
CA THR A 57 -0.36 0.18 12.71
C THR A 57 0.51 1.23 12.01
N LEU A 58 1.43 1.87 12.74
CA LEU A 58 2.36 2.84 12.15
C LEU A 58 3.37 2.16 11.22
N ALA A 59 3.81 0.94 11.57
CA ALA A 59 4.67 0.14 10.70
C ALA A 59 3.96 -0.24 9.39
N VAL A 60 2.68 -0.64 9.44
CA VAL A 60 1.87 -0.92 8.23
C VAL A 60 1.82 0.30 7.31
N ILE A 61 1.60 1.51 7.87
CA ILE A 61 1.58 2.74 7.07
C ILE A 61 2.93 2.98 6.40
N GLY A 62 4.03 2.83 7.13
CA GLY A 62 5.37 2.99 6.57
C GLY A 62 5.66 1.96 5.47
N MET A 63 5.24 0.71 5.66
CA MET A 63 5.41 -0.33 4.63
C MET A 63 4.60 -0.05 3.36
N VAL A 64 3.38 0.49 3.49
CA VAL A 64 2.60 0.95 2.33
C VAL A 64 3.26 2.17 1.67
N GLY A 65 3.81 3.10 2.47
CA GLY A 65 4.57 4.24 1.95
C GLY A 65 5.76 3.86 1.07
N ASP A 66 6.41 2.74 1.40
CA ASP A 66 7.54 2.16 0.65
C ASP A 66 7.08 1.12 -0.42
N LEU A 67 5.78 1.07 -0.74
CA LEU A 67 5.19 0.23 -1.78
C LEU A 67 5.36 -1.30 -1.56
N HIS A 68 5.46 -1.73 -0.30
CA HIS A 68 5.56 -3.16 0.04
C HIS A 68 4.22 -3.91 -0.01
N GLU A 69 3.10 -3.23 -0.24
CA GLU A 69 1.76 -3.84 -0.30
C GLU A 69 1.61 -4.87 -1.43
N ARG A 70 2.50 -4.83 -2.43
CA ARG A 70 2.48 -5.75 -3.57
C ARG A 70 3.04 -7.12 -3.21
N ASN A 71 4.02 -7.16 -2.32
CA ASN A 71 4.71 -8.39 -1.92
C ASN A 71 4.78 -8.50 -0.39
N ILE A 72 3.81 -9.21 0.18
CA ILE A 72 3.74 -9.43 1.62
C ILE A 72 4.70 -10.55 1.98
N GLY A 73 5.89 -10.18 2.44
CA GLY A 73 6.87 -11.10 2.99
C GLY A 73 6.50 -11.57 4.40
N LYS A 74 7.35 -12.41 4.99
CA LYS A 74 7.10 -13.01 6.31
C LYS A 74 6.94 -11.95 7.41
N PHE A 75 7.89 -11.01 7.49
CA PHE A 75 7.88 -9.97 8.52
C PHE A 75 6.71 -9.00 8.36
N PHE A 76 6.37 -8.64 7.12
CA PHE A 76 5.18 -7.82 6.89
C PHE A 76 3.91 -8.56 7.32
N GLY A 77 3.82 -9.88 7.05
CA GLY A 77 2.71 -10.71 7.52
C GLY A 77 2.58 -10.71 9.04
N GLU A 78 3.69 -10.81 9.79
CA GLU A 78 3.70 -10.73 11.25
C GLU A 78 3.22 -9.36 11.75
N ILE A 79 3.68 -8.27 11.14
CA ILE A 79 3.25 -6.90 11.48
C ILE A 79 1.75 -6.70 11.22
N LEU A 80 1.22 -7.26 10.11
CA LEU A 80 -0.22 -7.20 9.81
C LEU A 80 -1.06 -7.92 10.86
N VAL A 81 -0.57 -9.05 11.39
CA VAL A 81 -1.24 -9.77 12.49
C VAL A 81 -1.23 -8.93 13.76
N ASP A 82 -0.09 -8.35 14.12
CA ASP A 82 0.05 -7.49 15.30
C ASP A 82 -0.84 -6.23 15.20
N ALA A 83 -1.00 -5.69 14.00
CA ALA A 83 -1.87 -4.53 13.72
C ALA A 83 -3.35 -4.89 13.62
N GLU A 84 -3.73 -6.16 13.78
CA GLU A 84 -5.09 -6.65 13.53
C GLU A 84 -5.63 -6.19 12.16
N ALA A 85 -4.75 -6.12 11.16
CA ALA A 85 -5.08 -5.57 9.85
C ALA A 85 -5.97 -6.53 9.04
N VAL A 86 -7.01 -5.99 8.42
CA VAL A 86 -7.80 -6.74 7.43
C VAL A 86 -7.22 -6.46 6.05
N VAL A 87 -6.77 -7.52 5.38
CA VAL A 87 -6.21 -7.44 4.03
C VAL A 87 -7.31 -7.71 2.99
N LYS A 88 -7.46 -6.79 2.04
CA LYS A 88 -8.39 -6.93 0.90
C LYS A 88 -7.65 -6.73 -0.41
N LYS A 89 -8.03 -7.50 -1.43
CA LYS A 89 -7.60 -7.25 -2.81
C LYS A 89 -8.43 -6.13 -3.43
N GLY A 90 -7.78 -5.24 -4.16
CA GLY A 90 -8.46 -4.14 -4.82
C GLY A 90 -7.58 -3.39 -5.82
N LEU A 91 -8.14 -2.36 -6.42
CA LEU A 91 -7.42 -1.48 -7.35
C LEU A 91 -6.47 -0.55 -6.59
N LEU A 92 -5.22 -0.46 -7.05
CA LEU A 92 -4.21 0.45 -6.49
C LEU A 92 -4.36 1.87 -7.06
N ILE A 93 -5.53 2.48 -6.89
CA ILE A 93 -5.82 3.86 -7.28
C ILE A 93 -5.98 4.71 -6.01
N TYR A 94 -5.20 5.77 -5.92
CA TYR A 94 -5.17 6.64 -4.75
C TYR A 94 -5.65 8.07 -5.08
N PRO A 95 -6.29 8.74 -4.10
CA PRO A 95 -6.71 8.24 -2.80
C PRO A 95 -7.99 7.37 -2.89
N SER A 96 -8.01 6.24 -2.18
CA SER A 96 -9.12 5.28 -2.18
C SER A 96 -10.42 5.81 -1.57
N THR A 97 -10.37 6.94 -0.87
CA THR A 97 -11.50 7.64 -0.25
C THR A 97 -12.17 8.66 -1.15
N ARG A 98 -11.57 8.97 -2.31
CA ARG A 98 -12.17 9.89 -3.29
C ARG A 98 -13.32 9.21 -4.04
N PRO A 99 -14.40 9.93 -4.43
CA PRO A 99 -15.43 9.39 -5.32
C PRO A 99 -14.80 8.74 -6.56
N LEU A 100 -15.28 7.56 -6.90
CA LEU A 100 -14.65 6.67 -7.88
C LEU A 100 -14.54 7.30 -9.28
N ASP A 101 -15.56 8.09 -9.67
CA ASP A 101 -15.53 8.83 -10.92
C ASP A 101 -14.34 9.81 -11.00
N ARG A 102 -14.03 10.46 -9.88
CA ARG A 102 -12.88 11.36 -9.80
C ARG A 102 -11.55 10.63 -9.64
N ALA A 103 -11.54 9.54 -8.84
CA ALA A 103 -10.34 8.74 -8.67
C ALA A 103 -9.86 8.16 -10.00
N LEU A 104 -10.78 7.64 -10.83
CA LEU A 104 -10.48 7.08 -12.16
C LEU A 104 -10.09 8.14 -13.17
N GLU A 105 -10.81 9.30 -13.19
CA GLU A 105 -10.52 10.39 -14.11
C GLU A 105 -9.09 10.94 -13.96
N TYR A 106 -8.64 11.07 -12.73
CA TYR A 106 -7.31 11.62 -12.40
C TYR A 106 -6.25 10.56 -12.12
N ALA A 107 -6.55 9.27 -12.32
CA ALA A 107 -5.57 8.21 -12.17
C ALA A 107 -4.44 8.36 -13.19
N SER A 108 -3.22 8.52 -12.70
CA SER A 108 -2.01 8.59 -13.53
C SER A 108 -1.12 7.36 -13.36
N ASN A 109 -1.21 6.71 -12.22
CA ASN A 109 -0.53 5.46 -11.89
C ASN A 109 -1.48 4.59 -11.03
N PRO A 110 -2.05 3.53 -11.59
CA PRO A 110 -1.95 3.12 -13.00
C PRO A 110 -2.72 4.04 -13.96
N PHE A 111 -2.17 4.26 -15.14
CA PHE A 111 -2.90 4.91 -16.23
C PHE A 111 -3.82 3.90 -16.90
N ILE A 112 -5.10 4.23 -17.02
CA ILE A 112 -6.11 3.34 -17.62
C ILE A 112 -6.49 3.91 -18.99
N PRO A 113 -6.09 3.25 -20.10
CA PRO A 113 -6.37 3.75 -21.44
C PRO A 113 -7.86 3.97 -21.70
N GLY A 114 -8.20 5.15 -22.25
CA GLY A 114 -9.59 5.53 -22.53
C GLY A 114 -10.45 5.86 -21.31
N VAL A 115 -9.86 5.88 -20.11
CA VAL A 115 -10.52 6.21 -18.83
C VAL A 115 -9.80 7.37 -18.16
N SER A 116 -8.49 7.21 -17.88
CA SER A 116 -7.69 8.27 -17.28
C SER A 116 -7.67 9.51 -18.17
N GLY A 117 -8.04 10.66 -17.60
CA GLY A 117 -8.19 11.94 -18.32
C GLY A 117 -9.47 12.08 -19.15
N SER A 118 -10.39 11.10 -19.13
CA SER A 118 -11.61 11.11 -19.91
C SER A 118 -12.86 10.92 -19.03
N ARG A 119 -13.60 12.00 -18.83
CA ARG A 119 -14.87 11.96 -18.09
C ARG A 119 -15.88 10.98 -18.72
N GLU A 120 -15.98 10.97 -20.03
CA GLU A 120 -16.88 10.07 -20.77
C GLU A 120 -16.44 8.61 -20.63
N GLY A 121 -15.12 8.35 -20.74
CA GLY A 121 -14.55 7.02 -20.55
C GLY A 121 -14.78 6.46 -19.17
N VAL A 122 -14.66 7.31 -18.13
CA VAL A 122 -14.98 6.94 -16.74
C VAL A 122 -16.45 6.56 -16.58
N LEU A 123 -17.36 7.39 -17.05
CA LEU A 123 -18.80 7.12 -16.93
C LEU A 123 -19.22 5.85 -17.70
N SER A 124 -18.62 5.62 -18.87
CA SER A 124 -18.83 4.39 -19.61
C SER A 124 -18.32 3.16 -18.84
N LEU A 125 -17.10 3.23 -18.27
CA LEU A 125 -16.54 2.14 -17.46
C LEU A 125 -17.42 1.81 -16.25
N LEU A 126 -17.84 2.83 -15.49
CA LEU A 126 -18.67 2.63 -14.29
C LEU A 126 -20.03 2.02 -14.64
N ARG A 127 -20.65 2.44 -15.75
CA ARG A 127 -21.88 1.83 -16.27
C ARG A 127 -21.69 0.38 -16.64
N ASP A 128 -20.60 0.03 -17.35
CA ASP A 128 -20.30 -1.35 -17.77
C ASP A 128 -20.00 -2.24 -16.55
N SER A 129 -19.47 -1.67 -15.47
CA SER A 129 -19.23 -2.34 -14.20
C SER A 129 -20.50 -2.45 -13.32
N GLY A 130 -21.61 -1.87 -13.74
CA GLY A 130 -22.85 -1.83 -12.95
C GLY A 130 -22.76 -0.97 -11.69
N ILE A 131 -21.87 0.04 -11.70
CA ILE A 131 -21.69 0.98 -10.58
C ILE A 131 -22.38 2.29 -10.94
N SER A 132 -23.43 2.61 -10.21
CA SER A 132 -24.25 3.81 -10.42
C SER A 132 -24.06 4.80 -9.26
N PRO A 133 -24.26 6.10 -9.50
CA PRO A 133 -24.23 7.07 -8.42
C PRO A 133 -25.42 6.88 -7.48
N GLU A 134 -25.18 6.98 -6.18
CA GLU A 134 -26.17 7.04 -5.13
C GLU A 134 -26.30 8.49 -4.64
N ASN A 135 -27.49 9.05 -4.64
CA ASN A 135 -27.73 10.46 -4.27
C ASN A 135 -26.84 11.46 -5.03
N GLY A 136 -26.56 11.20 -6.31
CA GLY A 136 -25.73 12.06 -7.16
C GLY A 136 -24.21 11.92 -6.95
N ARG A 137 -23.75 11.01 -6.09
CA ARG A 137 -22.34 10.74 -5.81
C ARG A 137 -22.01 9.28 -6.13
N PHE A 138 -20.86 9.04 -6.73
CA PHE A 138 -20.31 7.70 -6.82
C PHE A 138 -19.65 7.29 -5.50
N LYS A 139 -19.75 6.00 -5.14
CA LYS A 139 -18.97 5.40 -4.06
C LYS A 139 -17.48 5.64 -4.29
N SER A 140 -16.70 5.63 -3.23
CA SER A 140 -15.22 5.55 -3.28
C SER A 140 -14.77 4.09 -3.34
N LEU A 141 -13.51 3.83 -3.67
CA LEU A 141 -12.97 2.46 -3.72
C LEU A 141 -13.15 1.70 -2.40
N CYS A 142 -12.98 2.38 -1.26
CA CYS A 142 -13.13 1.75 0.05
C CYS A 142 -14.59 1.45 0.43
N GLU A 143 -15.56 2.06 -0.26
CA GLU A 143 -17.01 1.83 -0.05
C GLU A 143 -17.56 0.71 -0.96
N LEU A 144 -16.79 0.23 -1.96
CA LEU A 144 -17.20 -0.87 -2.82
C LEU A 144 -17.24 -2.18 -2.06
N ASP A 145 -18.28 -2.97 -2.32
CA ASP A 145 -18.28 -4.37 -1.90
C ASP A 145 -17.39 -5.24 -2.81
N GLU A 146 -17.16 -6.48 -2.41
CA GLU A 146 -16.27 -7.41 -3.13
C GLU A 146 -16.77 -7.70 -4.56
N SER A 147 -18.07 -7.78 -4.75
CA SER A 147 -18.72 -8.01 -6.06
C SER A 147 -18.56 -6.79 -6.97
N GLU A 148 -18.78 -5.59 -6.45
CA GLU A 148 -18.58 -4.33 -7.17
C GLU A 148 -17.11 -4.15 -7.57
N MET A 149 -16.18 -4.43 -6.64
CA MET A 149 -14.74 -4.37 -6.89
C MET A 149 -14.33 -5.35 -8.00
N THR A 150 -14.82 -6.59 -7.95
CA THR A 150 -14.54 -7.62 -8.95
C THR A 150 -15.04 -7.20 -10.33
N ARG A 151 -16.26 -6.69 -10.44
CA ARG A 151 -16.81 -6.20 -11.71
C ARG A 151 -16.01 -5.02 -12.27
N LEU A 152 -15.61 -4.08 -11.41
CA LEU A 152 -14.79 -2.95 -11.81
C LEU A 152 -13.44 -3.38 -12.35
N ILE A 153 -12.71 -4.24 -11.61
CA ILE A 153 -11.41 -4.79 -12.04
C ILE A 153 -11.57 -5.51 -13.39
N THR A 154 -12.57 -6.38 -13.51
CA THR A 154 -12.85 -7.12 -14.75
C THR A 154 -13.07 -6.19 -15.93
N SER A 155 -13.88 -5.13 -15.75
CA SER A 155 -14.18 -4.15 -16.80
C SER A 155 -12.93 -3.36 -17.20
N ILE A 156 -12.05 -3.02 -16.26
CA ILE A 156 -10.77 -2.34 -16.54
C ILE A 156 -9.84 -3.27 -17.32
N VAL A 157 -9.68 -4.52 -16.87
CA VAL A 157 -8.82 -5.51 -17.53
C VAL A 157 -9.29 -5.79 -18.96
N LEU A 158 -10.59 -5.98 -19.17
CA LEU A 158 -11.16 -6.21 -20.52
C LEU A 158 -10.93 -5.02 -21.46
N ARG A 159 -11.02 -3.78 -20.97
CA ARG A 159 -10.70 -2.59 -21.75
C ARG A 159 -9.20 -2.48 -22.03
N GLY A 160 -8.39 -2.76 -21.02
CA GLY A 160 -6.94 -2.65 -21.09
C GLY A 160 -6.26 -3.77 -21.89
N ALA A 161 -6.90 -4.93 -21.99
CA ALA A 161 -6.36 -6.07 -22.78
C ALA A 161 -6.08 -5.70 -24.26
N ARG A 162 -6.77 -4.66 -24.76
CA ARG A 162 -6.55 -4.10 -26.09
C ARG A 162 -5.40 -3.07 -26.17
N HIS A 163 -4.91 -2.60 -25.03
CA HIS A 163 -4.00 -1.45 -24.94
C HIS A 163 -2.76 -1.70 -24.05
N GLY A 164 -2.52 -2.95 -23.61
CA GLY A 164 -1.34 -3.30 -22.81
C GLY A 164 -1.36 -2.66 -21.41
N LEU A 165 -2.36 -3.02 -20.58
CA LEU A 165 -2.34 -2.67 -19.15
C LEU A 165 -1.17 -3.35 -18.45
N ASN A 166 -0.49 -2.62 -17.57
CA ASN A 166 0.52 -3.18 -16.70
C ASN A 166 -0.15 -4.07 -15.61
N ASP A 167 0.54 -5.13 -15.21
CA ASP A 167 0.11 -6.07 -14.16
C ASP A 167 -0.04 -5.43 -12.76
N ASP A 168 0.39 -4.19 -12.60
CA ASP A 168 0.43 -3.43 -11.34
C ASP A 168 -0.91 -2.78 -10.94
N LEU A 169 -2.00 -3.19 -11.56
CA LEU A 169 -3.32 -2.59 -11.34
C LEU A 169 -3.98 -3.00 -10.02
N VAL A 170 -3.70 -4.23 -9.58
CA VAL A 170 -4.35 -4.86 -8.43
C VAL A 170 -3.34 -5.21 -7.36
N GLY A 171 -3.64 -4.85 -6.13
CA GLY A 171 -2.80 -5.15 -4.99
C GLY A 171 -3.56 -5.34 -3.70
N ASN A 172 -2.84 -5.30 -2.59
CA ASN A 172 -3.41 -5.44 -1.27
C ASN A 172 -3.75 -4.06 -0.69
N HIS A 173 -4.93 -3.95 -0.10
CA HIS A 173 -5.35 -2.84 0.73
C HIS A 173 -5.42 -3.30 2.17
N PHE A 174 -4.97 -2.48 3.10
CA PHE A 174 -4.95 -2.77 4.52
C PHE A 174 -5.91 -1.85 5.25
N LEU A 175 -6.87 -2.46 5.96
CA LEU A 175 -7.74 -1.74 6.89
C LEU A 175 -7.17 -1.94 8.28
N VAL A 176 -6.64 -0.88 8.86
CA VAL A 176 -6.06 -0.87 10.21
C VAL A 176 -6.89 0.03 11.11
N LYS A 177 -6.94 -0.31 12.40
CA LYS A 177 -7.56 0.55 13.41
C LYS A 177 -6.51 1.52 13.93
N PHE A 178 -6.81 2.81 13.88
CA PHE A 178 -6.07 3.80 14.63
C PHE A 178 -6.63 3.87 16.05
N PHE A 179 -5.74 4.05 16.99
CA PHE A 179 -5.96 4.16 18.42
C PHE A 179 -7.37 4.60 18.82
N ASN A 180 -7.98 3.82 19.72
CA ASN A 180 -9.16 4.25 20.47
C ASN A 180 -8.74 5.15 21.62
#